data_afe3af7d92de3c9997226d01473c57ee
#
_entry.id   afe3af7d92de3c9997226d01473c57ee
#
_cell.length_a   1.000
_cell.length_b   1.000
_cell.length_c   1.000
_cell.angle_alpha   90.00
_cell.angle_beta   90.00
_cell.angle_gamma   90.00
#
_symmetry.space_group_name_H-M   'P 1'
#
loop_
_entity.id
_entity.type
_entity.pdbx_description
1 polymer ?
#
loop_
_entity_poly.entity_id
_entity_poly.type
_entity_poly.pdbx_seq_one_letter_code
_entity_poly.pdbx_strand_id
1 'polypeptide(L)'
;MLSFLKSRAYSIGVDIGVDGLKLAQLANGGESISLIAGRSERRPESVKPGSAAWQRWAVQALREATANHRFRGKTVIAAIPANDVFIDHVKVTGMSEKLSTGHLTAEIPPKTILSKVKQKLPFEPDNAMIKYLPTEDDNVLMMATERRIIDRHLAIYEKAGLTIKSIGAWPVALANCYTRFFGRREVDLKAVVMLLNIESDYTNLVICRHRRPLFAYSIPIGLRRLVPDQVGDERIMTRLVLELNTCRRRFASMYPSAQIERLIFLSGPAVDANAYTTIAKQMEIQAQMGDCLAAVEIENPFRSGIDRRNGNANVNWAIAFGLSLL
;
A
#
# COMPACT_ATOMS: atom_id res chain seq x y z
N MET A 1 32.77 16.00 -20.40
CA MET A 1 31.48 15.54 -21.00
C MET A 1 30.69 14.80 -19.93
N LEU A 2 29.79 15.50 -19.24
CA LEU A 2 28.90 14.86 -18.26
C LEU A 2 27.79 14.17 -19.07
N SER A 3 27.88 12.85 -19.18
CA SER A 3 26.81 12.02 -19.69
C SER A 3 25.58 12.21 -18.80
N PHE A 4 24.61 12.97 -19.25
CA PHE A 4 23.26 12.98 -18.69
C PHE A 4 22.66 11.59 -18.95
N LEU A 5 22.95 10.63 -18.09
CA LEU A 5 22.20 9.38 -18.02
C LEU A 5 20.74 9.79 -17.72
N LYS A 6 19.89 9.80 -18.74
CA LYS A 6 18.46 10.03 -18.56
C LYS A 6 17.98 9.07 -17.49
N SER A 7 17.57 9.60 -16.36
CA SER A 7 16.96 8.81 -15.27
C SER A 7 15.86 7.92 -15.85
N ARG A 8 15.94 6.62 -15.59
CA ARG A 8 14.96 5.65 -16.10
C ARG A 8 13.67 5.81 -15.30
N ALA A 9 12.65 6.34 -15.96
CA ALA A 9 11.33 6.48 -15.35
C ALA A 9 10.70 5.10 -15.09
N TYR A 10 10.12 4.96 -13.91
CA TYR A 10 9.26 3.83 -13.56
C TYR A 10 7.85 4.01 -14.14
N SER A 11 7.00 3.00 -14.01
CA SER A 11 5.57 3.13 -14.30
C SER A 11 4.91 4.15 -13.36
N ILE A 12 3.80 4.72 -13.78
CA ILE A 12 3.00 5.59 -12.90
C ILE A 12 2.30 4.70 -11.86
N GLY A 13 2.57 4.92 -10.58
CA GLY A 13 1.83 4.29 -9.49
C GLY A 13 0.50 5.01 -9.27
N VAL A 14 -0.59 4.26 -9.30
CA VAL A 14 -1.95 4.82 -9.14
C VAL A 14 -2.66 4.16 -7.97
N ASP A 15 -3.00 4.98 -6.99
CA ASP A 15 -3.79 4.61 -5.82
C ASP A 15 -5.14 5.31 -5.90
N ILE A 16 -6.22 4.55 -6.15
CA ILE A 16 -7.59 5.05 -6.09
C ILE A 16 -8.20 4.58 -4.78
N GLY A 17 -8.13 5.44 -3.78
CA GLY A 17 -8.70 5.19 -2.45
C GLY A 17 -10.16 5.63 -2.32
N VAL A 18 -10.69 5.46 -1.11
CA VAL A 18 -12.06 5.89 -0.75
C VAL A 18 -12.21 7.41 -0.86
N ASP A 19 -11.17 8.18 -0.50
CA ASP A 19 -11.22 9.65 -0.44
C ASP A 19 -10.81 10.33 -1.71
N GLY A 20 -10.11 9.63 -2.57
CA GLY A 20 -9.53 10.27 -3.73
C GLY A 20 -8.56 9.39 -4.49
N LEU A 21 -7.85 10.03 -5.32
CA LEU A 21 -6.92 9.47 -6.27
C LEU A 21 -5.53 10.06 -6.05
N LYS A 22 -4.50 9.23 -6.07
CA LYS A 22 -3.10 9.63 -6.00
C LYS A 22 -2.33 8.98 -7.15
N LEU A 23 -1.61 9.77 -7.91
CA LEU A 23 -0.67 9.32 -8.93
C LEU A 23 0.73 9.79 -8.57
N ALA A 24 1.69 8.90 -8.70
CA ALA A 24 3.09 9.26 -8.57
C ALA A 24 3.93 8.53 -9.61
N GLN A 25 4.93 9.21 -10.16
CA GLN A 25 5.92 8.61 -11.02
C GLN A 25 7.32 8.91 -10.49
N LEU A 26 8.03 7.86 -10.20
CA LEU A 26 9.39 7.92 -9.72
C LEU A 26 10.38 7.61 -10.85
N ALA A 27 11.63 7.98 -10.65
CA ALA A 27 12.73 7.61 -11.51
C ALA A 27 13.93 7.16 -10.71
N ASN A 28 14.73 6.27 -11.31
CA ASN A 28 15.99 5.86 -10.74
C ASN A 28 17.09 6.81 -11.23
N GLY A 29 17.61 7.62 -10.31
CA GLY A 29 18.74 8.51 -10.54
C GLY A 29 20.13 7.89 -10.24
N GLY A 30 20.19 6.56 -10.06
CA GLY A 30 21.38 5.85 -9.61
C GLY A 30 21.34 5.62 -8.10
N GLU A 31 21.97 6.47 -7.32
CA GLU A 31 22.00 6.35 -5.86
C GLU A 31 20.72 6.83 -5.17
N SER A 32 20.02 7.80 -5.74
CA SER A 32 18.78 8.37 -5.23
C SER A 32 17.57 8.05 -6.11
N ILE A 33 16.39 8.11 -5.51
CA ILE A 33 15.11 8.08 -6.23
C ILE A 33 14.63 9.51 -6.34
N SER A 34 14.24 9.89 -7.55
CA SER A 34 13.62 11.18 -7.80
C SER A 34 12.13 11.04 -8.13
N LEU A 35 11.38 12.09 -7.80
CA LEU A 35 9.98 12.24 -8.18
C LEU A 35 9.89 13.05 -9.47
N ILE A 36 9.40 12.41 -10.53
CA ILE A 36 9.13 13.06 -11.81
C ILE A 36 7.86 13.92 -11.70
N ALA A 37 6.76 13.28 -11.27
CA ALA A 37 5.46 13.92 -11.14
C ALA A 37 4.60 13.25 -10.07
N GLY A 38 3.71 14.03 -9.48
CA GLY A 38 2.68 13.55 -8.59
C GLY A 38 1.41 14.39 -8.68
N ARG A 39 0.29 13.77 -8.49
CA ARG A 39 -1.03 14.41 -8.43
C ARG A 39 -1.90 13.71 -7.42
N SER A 40 -2.57 14.47 -6.58
CA SER A 40 -3.66 13.98 -5.74
C SER A 40 -4.93 14.74 -6.09
N GLU A 41 -6.06 14.02 -6.09
CA GLU A 41 -7.38 14.60 -6.34
C GLU A 41 -8.36 14.04 -5.32
N ARG A 42 -9.04 14.92 -4.60
CA ARG A 42 -10.06 14.50 -3.64
C ARG A 42 -11.34 14.10 -4.37
N ARG A 43 -11.91 12.99 -3.94
CA ARG A 43 -13.25 12.59 -4.39
C ARG A 43 -14.30 13.54 -3.81
N PRO A 44 -15.21 14.09 -4.62
CA PRO A 44 -16.35 14.86 -4.11
C PRO A 44 -17.19 14.03 -3.14
N GLU A 45 -17.63 14.59 -2.04
CA GLU A 45 -18.40 13.88 -1.01
C GLU A 45 -19.71 13.30 -1.56
N SER A 46 -20.35 14.00 -2.50
CA SER A 46 -21.55 13.55 -3.18
C SER A 46 -21.37 12.30 -4.06
N VAL A 47 -20.12 11.94 -4.38
CA VAL A 47 -19.78 10.81 -5.24
C VAL A 47 -19.51 9.57 -4.39
N LYS A 48 -20.46 8.65 -4.30
CA LYS A 48 -20.33 7.42 -3.51
C LYS A 48 -19.29 6.48 -4.12
N PRO A 49 -18.30 5.98 -3.35
CA PRO A 49 -17.32 5.00 -3.83
C PRO A 49 -17.98 3.77 -4.46
N GLY A 50 -17.39 3.27 -5.56
CA GLY A 50 -17.90 2.09 -6.27
C GLY A 50 -19.14 2.31 -7.14
N SER A 51 -19.73 3.51 -7.12
CA SER A 51 -20.89 3.86 -7.97
C SER A 51 -20.49 4.19 -9.41
N ALA A 52 -21.47 4.26 -10.32
CA ALA A 52 -21.23 4.72 -11.69
C ALA A 52 -20.73 6.18 -11.75
N ALA A 53 -21.17 7.03 -10.82
CA ALA A 53 -20.67 8.40 -10.67
C ALA A 53 -19.20 8.41 -10.26
N TRP A 54 -18.80 7.52 -9.34
CA TRP A 54 -17.40 7.35 -8.94
C TRP A 54 -16.52 6.90 -10.12
N GLN A 55 -17.01 5.98 -10.95
CA GLN A 55 -16.25 5.57 -12.13
C GLN A 55 -16.03 6.72 -13.10
N ARG A 56 -17.07 7.53 -13.36
CA ARG A 56 -16.96 8.71 -14.23
C ARG A 56 -15.98 9.74 -13.65
N TRP A 57 -16.10 10.02 -12.35
CA TRP A 57 -15.16 10.89 -11.66
C TRP A 57 -13.72 10.39 -11.77
N ALA A 58 -13.47 9.10 -11.48
CA ALA A 58 -12.13 8.53 -11.52
C ALA A 58 -11.53 8.63 -12.94
N VAL A 59 -12.30 8.34 -13.98
CA VAL A 59 -11.88 8.49 -15.38
C VAL A 59 -11.48 9.94 -15.69
N GLN A 60 -12.32 10.89 -15.29
CA GLN A 60 -12.08 12.31 -15.54
C GLN A 60 -10.84 12.80 -14.76
N ALA A 61 -10.75 12.48 -13.48
CA ALA A 61 -9.61 12.86 -12.64
C ALA A 61 -8.29 12.29 -13.17
N LEU A 62 -8.27 11.04 -13.65
CA LEU A 62 -7.10 10.43 -14.29
C LEU A 62 -6.70 11.16 -15.59
N ARG A 63 -7.67 11.47 -16.45
CA ARG A 63 -7.43 12.23 -17.68
C ARG A 63 -6.80 13.59 -17.39
N GLU A 64 -7.39 14.34 -16.47
CA GLU A 64 -6.90 15.68 -16.08
C GLU A 64 -5.51 15.59 -15.43
N ALA A 65 -5.29 14.61 -14.56
CA ALA A 65 -3.99 14.41 -13.93
C ALA A 65 -2.87 14.12 -14.95
N THR A 66 -3.19 13.43 -16.04
CA THR A 66 -2.19 12.98 -17.05
C THR A 66 -2.13 13.86 -18.30
N ALA A 67 -3.07 14.79 -18.48
CA ALA A 67 -3.16 15.63 -19.70
C ALA A 67 -1.96 16.56 -19.90
N ASN A 68 -1.34 17.07 -18.84
CA ASN A 68 -0.34 18.14 -18.90
C ASN A 68 1.10 17.66 -19.15
N HIS A 69 1.32 16.45 -19.70
CA HIS A 69 2.63 15.88 -20.00
C HIS A 69 3.65 15.91 -18.84
N ARG A 70 3.17 15.95 -17.60
CA ARG A 70 4.01 15.89 -16.41
C ARG A 70 4.58 14.49 -16.21
N PHE A 71 3.76 13.48 -16.49
CA PHE A 71 4.15 12.08 -16.45
C PHE A 71 4.84 11.66 -17.74
N ARG A 72 5.81 10.76 -17.64
CA ARG A 72 6.54 10.17 -18.79
C ARG A 72 5.86 8.86 -19.19
N GLY A 73 5.18 8.87 -20.33
CA GLY A 73 4.42 7.71 -20.82
C GLY A 73 3.03 7.58 -20.18
N LYS A 74 2.37 6.46 -20.46
CA LYS A 74 0.98 6.16 -20.05
C LYS A 74 0.85 4.83 -19.31
N THR A 75 1.97 4.17 -19.02
CA THR A 75 1.96 2.88 -18.36
C THR A 75 1.77 3.05 -16.86
N VAL A 76 0.75 2.38 -16.31
CA VAL A 76 0.38 2.47 -14.91
C VAL A 76 0.47 1.12 -14.20
N ILE A 77 0.78 1.17 -12.92
CA ILE A 77 0.60 0.09 -11.96
C ILE A 77 -0.35 0.59 -10.90
N ALA A 78 -1.44 -0.14 -10.68
CA ALA A 78 -2.49 0.25 -9.77
C ALA A 78 -2.66 -0.75 -8.62
N ALA A 79 -3.38 -0.36 -7.58
CA ALA A 79 -3.84 -1.27 -6.53
C ALA A 79 -5.36 -1.22 -6.40
N ILE A 80 -5.94 -2.34 -5.97
CA ILE A 80 -7.33 -2.36 -5.51
C ILE A 80 -7.36 -1.73 -4.11
N PRO A 81 -8.35 -0.86 -3.82
CA PRO A 81 -8.53 -0.27 -2.50
C PRO A 81 -8.63 -1.33 -1.40
N ALA A 82 -8.13 -1.00 -0.22
CA ALA A 82 -8.04 -1.95 0.88
C ALA A 82 -9.41 -2.51 1.32
N ASN A 83 -10.47 -1.72 1.22
CA ASN A 83 -11.84 -2.15 1.52
C ASN A 83 -12.42 -3.17 0.54
N ASP A 84 -11.83 -3.27 -0.66
CA ASP A 84 -12.25 -4.20 -1.72
C ASP A 84 -11.33 -5.43 -1.81
N VAL A 85 -10.38 -5.57 -0.88
CA VAL A 85 -9.46 -6.71 -0.80
C VAL A 85 -9.68 -7.48 0.49
N PHE A 86 -10.08 -8.73 0.36
CA PHE A 86 -10.07 -9.67 1.46
C PHE A 86 -8.66 -10.23 1.64
N ILE A 87 -8.15 -10.21 2.88
CA ILE A 87 -6.82 -10.73 3.22
C ILE A 87 -6.97 -11.84 4.25
N ASP A 88 -6.35 -12.98 4.01
CA ASP A 88 -6.21 -14.05 5.00
C ASP A 88 -4.81 -14.67 4.94
N HIS A 89 -4.50 -15.42 5.98
CA HIS A 89 -3.24 -16.14 6.14
C HIS A 89 -3.54 -17.63 6.22
N VAL A 90 -2.91 -18.38 5.35
CA VAL A 90 -3.19 -19.80 5.18
C VAL A 90 -1.91 -20.61 5.38
N LYS A 91 -1.98 -21.66 6.18
CA LYS A 91 -0.86 -22.61 6.30
C LYS A 91 -0.96 -23.68 5.21
N VAL A 92 0.13 -23.86 4.45
CA VAL A 92 0.24 -24.85 3.37
C VAL A 92 1.48 -25.70 3.63
N THR A 93 1.28 -26.85 4.24
CA THR A 93 2.35 -27.77 4.65
C THR A 93 3.24 -28.19 3.48
N GLY A 94 4.55 -28.24 3.68
CA GLY A 94 5.54 -28.69 2.70
C GLY A 94 6.01 -27.61 1.72
N MET A 95 5.70 -26.35 1.99
CA MET A 95 6.20 -25.22 1.17
C MET A 95 7.65 -24.88 1.45
N SER A 96 8.06 -24.91 2.71
CA SER A 96 9.43 -24.57 3.11
C SER A 96 10.46 -25.50 2.47
N GLU A 97 10.15 -26.79 2.32
CA GLU A 97 11.02 -27.75 1.62
C GLU A 97 11.18 -27.41 0.13
N LYS A 98 10.09 -27.02 -0.54
CA LYS A 98 10.12 -26.66 -1.96
C LYS A 98 10.90 -25.37 -2.24
N LEU A 99 10.85 -24.42 -1.34
CA LEU A 99 11.62 -23.18 -1.42
C LEU A 99 13.11 -23.41 -1.16
N SER A 100 13.48 -24.31 -0.26
CA SER A 100 14.86 -24.66 0.08
C SER A 100 15.57 -25.46 -1.01
N THR A 101 14.84 -26.23 -1.82
CA THR A 101 15.37 -27.03 -2.94
C THR A 101 15.59 -26.24 -4.23
N GLY A 102 15.52 -24.90 -4.18
CA GLY A 102 15.79 -24.05 -5.34
C GLY A 102 14.68 -24.01 -6.39
N HIS A 103 13.56 -24.68 -6.17
CA HIS A 103 12.37 -24.53 -6.98
C HIS A 103 11.66 -23.23 -6.60
N LEU A 104 12.20 -22.08 -7.07
CA LEU A 104 11.66 -20.73 -6.93
C LEU A 104 10.22 -20.56 -7.50
N THR A 105 9.66 -21.59 -8.10
CA THR A 105 8.37 -21.61 -8.80
C THR A 105 7.47 -22.77 -8.38
N ALA A 106 7.55 -23.25 -7.13
CA ALA A 106 6.51 -24.17 -6.66
C ALA A 106 5.19 -23.38 -6.55
N GLU A 107 4.53 -23.18 -7.69
CA GLU A 107 3.21 -22.57 -7.75
C GLU A 107 2.23 -23.46 -6.99
N ILE A 108 1.68 -22.93 -5.92
CA ILE A 108 0.54 -23.58 -5.27
C ILE A 108 -0.64 -23.39 -6.22
N PRO A 109 -1.34 -24.45 -6.63
CA PRO A 109 -2.52 -24.27 -7.45
C PRO A 109 -3.50 -23.31 -6.74
N PRO A 110 -3.99 -22.25 -7.40
CA PRO A 110 -4.94 -21.32 -6.79
C PRO A 110 -6.16 -22.00 -6.18
N LYS A 111 -6.59 -23.14 -6.75
CA LYS A 111 -7.65 -23.99 -6.21
C LYS A 111 -7.36 -24.51 -4.80
N THR A 112 -6.11 -24.83 -4.50
CA THR A 112 -5.69 -25.32 -3.15
C THR A 112 -5.84 -24.20 -2.12
N ILE A 113 -5.48 -22.97 -2.46
CA ILE A 113 -5.65 -21.82 -1.57
C ILE A 113 -7.14 -21.50 -1.43
N LEU A 114 -7.86 -21.46 -2.55
CA LEU A 114 -9.29 -21.19 -2.55
C LEU A 114 -10.07 -22.19 -1.67
N SER A 115 -9.76 -23.48 -1.73
CA SER A 115 -10.43 -24.49 -0.91
C SER A 115 -10.29 -24.26 0.59
N LYS A 116 -9.19 -23.63 1.04
CA LYS A 116 -8.92 -23.33 2.46
C LYS A 116 -9.64 -22.05 2.95
N VAL A 117 -10.00 -21.16 2.03
CA VAL A 117 -10.55 -19.84 2.39
C VAL A 117 -11.98 -19.63 1.89
N LYS A 118 -12.52 -20.50 1.04
CA LYS A 118 -13.83 -20.32 0.40
C LYS A 118 -14.97 -19.99 1.37
N GLN A 119 -14.95 -20.56 2.58
CA GLN A 119 -15.98 -20.33 3.60
C GLN A 119 -15.83 -18.99 4.33
N LYS A 120 -14.67 -18.33 4.19
CA LYS A 120 -14.36 -17.05 4.83
C LYS A 120 -14.51 -15.88 3.87
N LEU A 121 -14.60 -16.14 2.56
CA LEU A 121 -14.73 -15.08 1.55
C LEU A 121 -16.06 -14.33 1.77
N PRO A 122 -16.06 -12.98 1.74
CA PRO A 122 -17.26 -12.17 1.86
C PRO A 122 -18.07 -12.09 0.54
N PHE A 123 -17.72 -12.92 -0.45
CA PHE A 123 -18.35 -13.00 -1.77
C PHE A 123 -18.25 -14.42 -2.34
N GLU A 124 -18.96 -14.68 -3.42
CA GLU A 124 -19.03 -15.99 -4.07
C GLU A 124 -17.64 -16.46 -4.54
N PRO A 125 -17.18 -17.66 -4.14
CA PRO A 125 -15.84 -18.18 -4.46
C PRO A 125 -15.55 -18.26 -5.96
N ASP A 126 -16.55 -18.52 -6.79
CA ASP A 126 -16.38 -18.62 -8.25
C ASP A 126 -16.06 -17.27 -8.90
N ASN A 127 -16.38 -16.18 -8.22
CA ASN A 127 -16.03 -14.81 -8.64
C ASN A 127 -14.71 -14.32 -8.04
N ALA A 128 -14.02 -15.12 -7.25
CA ALA A 128 -12.80 -14.72 -6.58
C ALA A 128 -11.61 -14.63 -7.55
N MET A 129 -10.96 -13.48 -7.54
CA MET A 129 -9.64 -13.28 -8.10
C MET A 129 -8.63 -13.32 -6.96
N ILE A 130 -7.77 -14.32 -6.96
CA ILE A 130 -6.84 -14.58 -5.85
C ILE A 130 -5.41 -14.31 -6.30
N LYS A 131 -4.69 -13.55 -5.48
CA LYS A 131 -3.22 -13.49 -5.45
C LYS A 131 -2.73 -13.99 -4.11
N TYR A 132 -1.57 -14.63 -4.11
CA TYR A 132 -0.95 -15.09 -2.89
C TYR A 132 0.56 -14.86 -2.93
N LEU A 133 1.14 -14.71 -1.75
CA LEU A 133 2.56 -14.59 -1.54
C LEU A 133 2.99 -15.70 -0.57
N PRO A 134 3.85 -16.63 -0.98
CA PRO A 134 4.52 -17.51 -0.06
C PRO A 134 5.33 -16.69 0.95
N THR A 135 5.17 -17.01 2.23
CA THR A 135 5.90 -16.37 3.31
C THR A 135 6.84 -17.33 4.02
N GLU A 136 7.09 -17.18 5.28
CA GLU A 136 7.93 -18.06 6.08
C GLU A 136 7.07 -19.12 6.80
N ASP A 137 7.69 -20.20 7.29
CA ASP A 137 7.05 -21.23 8.13
C ASP A 137 5.77 -21.87 7.52
N ASP A 138 5.82 -22.17 6.22
CA ASP A 138 4.69 -22.73 5.47
C ASP A 138 3.44 -21.85 5.45
N ASN A 139 3.57 -20.56 5.77
CA ASN A 139 2.48 -19.63 5.68
C ASN A 139 2.39 -19.00 4.29
N VAL A 140 1.19 -18.59 3.93
CA VAL A 140 0.86 -17.90 2.68
C VAL A 140 -0.01 -16.70 3.01
N LEU A 141 0.43 -15.52 2.61
CA LEU A 141 -0.39 -14.33 2.61
C LEU A 141 -1.27 -14.34 1.36
N MET A 142 -2.57 -14.51 1.54
CA MET A 142 -3.56 -14.55 0.48
C MET A 142 -4.35 -13.25 0.42
N MET A 143 -4.57 -12.77 -0.79
CA MET A 143 -5.38 -11.59 -1.10
C MET A 143 -6.40 -11.97 -2.15
N ALA A 144 -7.66 -11.67 -1.90
CA ALA A 144 -8.74 -11.95 -2.82
C ALA A 144 -9.64 -10.72 -3.02
N THR A 145 -10.15 -10.57 -4.24
CA THR A 145 -11.17 -9.59 -4.57
C THR A 145 -12.15 -10.19 -5.58
N GLU A 146 -13.30 -9.59 -5.74
CA GLU A 146 -14.25 -10.01 -6.78
C GLU A 146 -13.77 -9.61 -8.18
N ARG A 147 -13.97 -10.48 -9.16
CA ARG A 147 -13.68 -10.20 -10.58
C ARG A 147 -14.27 -8.89 -11.05
N ARG A 148 -15.53 -8.60 -10.69
CA ARG A 148 -16.21 -7.35 -11.08
C ARG A 148 -15.48 -6.07 -10.59
N ILE A 149 -14.75 -6.16 -9.48
CA ILE A 149 -13.94 -5.04 -8.97
C ILE A 149 -12.75 -4.83 -9.88
N ILE A 150 -12.03 -5.91 -10.25
CA ILE A 150 -10.92 -5.84 -11.21
C ILE A 150 -11.39 -5.26 -12.54
N ASP A 151 -12.48 -5.80 -13.11
CA ASP A 151 -13.02 -5.36 -14.41
C ASP A 151 -13.41 -3.88 -14.38
N ARG A 152 -13.97 -3.41 -13.26
CA ARG A 152 -14.29 -2.00 -13.04
C ARG A 152 -13.04 -1.13 -13.07
N HIS A 153 -11.99 -1.53 -12.37
CA HIS A 153 -10.73 -0.79 -12.35
C HIS A 153 -10.07 -0.79 -13.73
N LEU A 154 -10.03 -1.92 -14.43
CA LEU A 154 -9.51 -2.00 -15.80
C LEU A 154 -10.22 -1.02 -16.72
N ALA A 155 -11.56 -1.01 -16.68
CA ALA A 155 -12.36 -0.11 -17.51
C ALA A 155 -12.12 1.39 -17.18
N ILE A 156 -11.83 1.74 -15.93
CA ILE A 156 -11.47 3.12 -15.55
C ILE A 156 -10.18 3.55 -16.26
N TYR A 157 -9.13 2.73 -16.19
CA TYR A 157 -7.83 3.07 -16.76
C TYR A 157 -7.87 3.09 -18.29
N GLU A 158 -8.52 2.12 -18.91
CA GLU A 158 -8.73 2.05 -20.35
C GLU A 158 -9.46 3.30 -20.86
N LYS A 159 -10.58 3.65 -20.23
CA LYS A 159 -11.34 4.86 -20.57
C LYS A 159 -10.55 6.14 -20.31
N ALA A 160 -9.63 6.15 -19.38
CA ALA A 160 -8.73 7.28 -19.15
C ALA A 160 -7.60 7.37 -20.18
N GLY A 161 -7.44 6.37 -21.07
CA GLY A 161 -6.37 6.31 -22.08
C GLY A 161 -5.02 5.92 -21.49
N LEU A 162 -5.02 5.16 -20.39
CA LEU A 162 -3.83 4.65 -19.72
C LEU A 162 -3.65 3.16 -20.01
N THR A 163 -2.40 2.73 -20.09
CA THR A 163 -2.03 1.33 -20.30
C THR A 163 -1.70 0.66 -18.98
N ILE A 164 -2.52 -0.28 -18.55
CA ILE A 164 -2.27 -1.04 -17.32
C ILE A 164 -1.18 -2.08 -17.57
N LYS A 165 -0.10 -2.00 -16.80
CA LYS A 165 0.93 -3.03 -16.72
C LYS A 165 0.52 -4.13 -15.75
N SER A 166 0.02 -3.76 -14.58
CA SER A 166 -0.49 -4.71 -13.58
C SER A 166 -1.41 -4.02 -12.56
N ILE A 167 -2.29 -4.82 -11.95
CA ILE A 167 -2.97 -4.46 -10.72
C ILE A 167 -2.24 -5.19 -9.57
N GLY A 168 -1.57 -4.41 -8.74
CA GLY A 168 -0.83 -4.87 -7.58
C GLY A 168 -1.71 -4.98 -6.33
N ALA A 169 -1.07 -5.29 -5.21
CA ALA A 169 -1.69 -5.32 -3.90
C ALA A 169 -1.02 -4.31 -2.98
N TRP A 170 -1.81 -3.57 -2.23
CA TRP A 170 -1.31 -2.53 -1.33
C TRP A 170 -0.28 -3.02 -0.29
N PRO A 171 -0.32 -4.28 0.24
CA PRO A 171 0.73 -4.75 1.15
C PRO A 171 2.12 -4.76 0.51
N VAL A 172 2.18 -5.18 -0.77
CA VAL A 172 3.44 -5.20 -1.52
C VAL A 172 3.92 -3.78 -1.81
N ALA A 173 3.00 -2.87 -2.15
CA ALA A 173 3.34 -1.47 -2.38
C ALA A 173 3.94 -0.83 -1.11
N LEU A 174 3.34 -1.04 0.06
CA LEU A 174 3.86 -0.51 1.33
C LEU A 174 5.24 -1.10 1.67
N ALA A 175 5.44 -2.41 1.48
CA ALA A 175 6.75 -3.05 1.70
C ALA A 175 7.82 -2.50 0.75
N ASN A 176 7.48 -2.25 -0.53
CA ASN A 176 8.41 -1.64 -1.48
C ASN A 176 8.75 -0.19 -1.11
N CYS A 177 7.76 0.59 -0.70
CA CYS A 177 7.96 1.94 -0.23
C CYS A 177 8.91 1.97 0.98
N TYR A 178 8.64 1.15 2.01
CA TYR A 178 9.52 1.00 3.15
C TYR A 178 10.94 0.65 2.74
N THR A 179 11.11 -0.43 1.99
CA THR A 179 12.41 -0.94 1.61
C THR A 179 13.24 0.08 0.84
N ARG A 180 12.60 0.84 -0.04
CA ARG A 180 13.30 1.80 -0.88
C ARG A 180 13.70 3.07 -0.16
N PHE A 181 12.90 3.53 0.79
CA PHE A 181 13.13 4.81 1.45
C PHE A 181 13.66 4.70 2.88
N PHE A 182 13.26 3.68 3.64
CA PHE A 182 13.51 3.59 5.07
C PHE A 182 14.24 2.32 5.51
N GLY A 183 14.32 1.31 4.65
CA GLY A 183 14.89 -0.02 4.93
C GLY A 183 16.15 -0.32 4.10
N ARG A 184 17.08 0.64 3.97
CA ARG A 184 18.26 0.51 3.07
C ARG A 184 19.52 0.03 3.75
N ARG A 185 19.60 0.12 5.08
CA ARG A 185 20.80 -0.29 5.83
C ARG A 185 20.87 -1.81 5.90
N GLU A 186 22.06 -2.36 6.06
CA GLU A 186 22.26 -3.81 6.16
C GLU A 186 21.45 -4.45 7.29
N VAL A 187 21.37 -3.78 8.43
CA VAL A 187 20.54 -4.23 9.57
C VAL A 187 19.03 -4.32 9.22
N ASP A 188 18.59 -3.49 8.28
CA ASP A 188 17.17 -3.47 7.86
C ASP A 188 16.78 -4.68 6.98
N LEU A 189 17.78 -5.38 6.40
CA LEU A 189 17.52 -6.54 5.53
C LEU A 189 16.94 -7.74 6.30
N LYS A 190 17.32 -7.88 7.57
CA LYS A 190 16.88 -8.99 8.43
C LYS A 190 15.78 -8.57 9.40
N ALA A 191 15.66 -7.29 9.68
CA ALA A 191 14.69 -6.74 10.63
C ALA A 191 13.25 -7.04 10.22
N VAL A 192 12.45 -7.44 11.19
CA VAL A 192 10.99 -7.53 11.04
C VAL A 192 10.39 -6.23 11.50
N VAL A 193 9.68 -5.56 10.61
CA VAL A 193 9.08 -4.26 10.87
C VAL A 193 7.57 -4.28 10.66
N MET A 194 6.88 -3.52 11.50
CA MET A 194 5.46 -3.26 11.36
C MET A 194 5.30 -1.91 10.64
N LEU A 195 4.63 -1.91 9.51
CA LEU A 195 4.30 -0.73 8.74
C LEU A 195 2.84 -0.36 8.99
N LEU A 196 2.58 0.89 9.33
CA LEU A 196 1.24 1.45 9.43
C LEU A 196 1.04 2.51 8.36
N ASN A 197 -0.03 2.36 7.62
CA ASN A 197 -0.50 3.32 6.63
C ASN A 197 -1.94 3.71 6.98
N ILE A 198 -2.09 4.83 7.72
CA ILE A 198 -3.39 5.32 8.18
C ILE A 198 -3.98 6.19 7.08
N GLU A 199 -5.04 5.70 6.47
CA GLU A 199 -5.87 6.40 5.49
C GLU A 199 -7.10 6.99 6.18
N SER A 200 -8.00 7.62 5.45
CA SER A 200 -9.16 8.29 6.06
C SER A 200 -10.12 7.34 6.78
N ASP A 201 -10.40 6.18 6.21
CA ASP A 201 -11.39 5.24 6.76
C ASP A 201 -10.75 3.95 7.30
N TYR A 202 -9.49 3.68 6.95
CA TYR A 202 -8.79 2.44 7.26
C TYR A 202 -7.37 2.69 7.74
N THR A 203 -6.89 1.80 8.59
CA THR A 203 -5.48 1.65 8.91
C THR A 203 -4.99 0.34 8.28
N ASN A 204 -4.10 0.45 7.31
CA ASN A 204 -3.48 -0.69 6.65
C ASN A 204 -2.19 -1.04 7.39
N LEU A 205 -2.12 -2.26 7.89
CA LEU A 205 -0.99 -2.82 8.61
C LEU A 205 -0.29 -3.85 7.75
N VAL A 206 1.03 -3.74 7.63
CA VAL A 206 1.89 -4.79 7.04
C VAL A 206 3.02 -5.09 8.00
N ILE A 207 3.24 -6.36 8.30
CA ILE A 207 4.48 -6.79 8.95
C ILE A 207 5.33 -7.45 7.88
N CYS A 208 6.53 -6.95 7.69
CA CYS A 208 7.41 -7.43 6.63
C CYS A 208 8.84 -7.64 7.14
N ARG A 209 9.55 -8.54 6.47
CA ARG A 209 11.00 -8.65 6.54
C ARG A 209 11.57 -8.14 5.22
N HIS A 210 12.19 -6.95 5.28
CA HIS A 210 12.63 -6.23 4.08
C HIS A 210 11.51 -6.10 3.04
N ARG A 211 11.67 -6.65 1.83
CA ARG A 211 10.69 -6.58 0.73
C ARG A 211 9.54 -7.58 0.84
N ARG A 212 9.58 -8.50 1.79
CA ARG A 212 8.62 -9.59 1.90
C ARG A 212 7.53 -9.27 2.93
N PRO A 213 6.30 -8.99 2.53
CA PRO A 213 5.17 -9.00 3.44
C PRO A 213 4.99 -10.40 4.03
N LEU A 214 5.01 -10.50 5.35
CA LEU A 214 4.74 -11.74 6.09
C LEU A 214 3.30 -11.77 6.57
N PHE A 215 2.78 -10.61 6.97
CA PHE A 215 1.44 -10.45 7.50
C PHE A 215 0.86 -9.12 7.01
N ALA A 216 -0.43 -9.10 6.68
CA ALA A 216 -1.13 -7.87 6.33
C ALA A 216 -2.57 -7.90 6.85
N TYR A 217 -3.08 -6.75 7.26
CA TYR A 217 -4.44 -6.60 7.72
C TYR A 217 -4.92 -5.16 7.51
N SER A 218 -6.22 -4.98 7.21
CA SER A 218 -6.83 -3.67 7.11
C SER A 218 -7.85 -3.49 8.24
N ILE A 219 -7.64 -2.49 9.09
CA ILE A 219 -8.48 -2.16 10.23
C ILE A 219 -9.44 -1.06 9.79
N PRO A 220 -10.77 -1.18 9.96
CA PRO A 220 -11.76 -0.18 9.54
C PRO A 220 -11.83 1.01 10.52
N ILE A 221 -10.68 1.56 10.86
CA ILE A 221 -10.48 2.76 11.66
C ILE A 221 -9.40 3.59 10.95
N GLY A 222 -9.74 4.81 10.56
CA GLY A 222 -8.84 5.73 9.88
C GLY A 222 -8.96 7.14 10.42
N LEU A 223 -8.28 8.10 9.74
CA LEU A 223 -8.14 9.49 10.18
C LEU A 223 -9.46 10.18 10.50
N ARG A 224 -10.54 9.92 9.74
CA ARG A 224 -11.84 10.54 9.97
C ARG A 224 -12.41 10.26 11.35
N ARG A 225 -12.02 9.15 11.97
CA ARG A 225 -12.47 8.71 13.29
C ARG A 225 -11.46 9.03 14.39
N LEU A 226 -10.27 9.52 14.01
CA LEU A 226 -9.15 9.84 14.90
C LEU A 226 -8.98 11.37 15.09
N VAL A 227 -9.98 12.19 14.70
CA VAL A 227 -9.90 13.65 14.79
C VAL A 227 -10.14 14.13 16.25
N PRO A 228 -9.31 15.05 16.78
CA PRO A 228 -9.27 15.41 18.22
C PRO A 228 -10.49 16.10 18.82
N ASP A 229 -11.49 16.51 18.05
CA ASP A 229 -12.54 17.44 18.49
C ASP A 229 -13.89 16.80 18.86
N GLN A 230 -14.00 15.48 18.96
CA GLN A 230 -15.26 14.82 19.35
C GLN A 230 -15.11 13.97 20.61
N VAL A 231 -16.08 14.09 21.51
CA VAL A 231 -16.21 13.22 22.70
C VAL A 231 -16.30 11.76 22.27
N GLY A 232 -15.19 11.04 22.30
CA GLY A 232 -15.10 9.65 21.82
C GLY A 232 -13.70 9.24 21.34
N ASP A 233 -12.80 10.17 21.15
CA ASP A 233 -11.48 9.97 20.53
C ASP A 233 -10.59 8.97 21.27
N GLU A 234 -10.56 9.03 22.60
CA GLU A 234 -9.79 8.06 23.40
C GLU A 234 -10.28 6.62 23.20
N ARG A 235 -11.59 6.42 23.08
CA ARG A 235 -12.17 5.08 22.84
C ARG A 235 -11.80 4.54 21.47
N ILE A 236 -11.82 5.38 20.45
CA ILE A 236 -11.47 5.00 19.07
C ILE A 236 -9.97 4.71 18.98
N MET A 237 -9.14 5.56 19.57
CA MET A 237 -7.70 5.33 19.64
C MET A 237 -7.36 4.05 20.39
N THR A 238 -7.98 3.84 21.57
CA THR A 238 -7.83 2.60 22.35
C THR A 238 -8.24 1.38 21.54
N ARG A 239 -9.35 1.47 20.79
CA ARG A 239 -9.81 0.39 19.91
C ARG A 239 -8.81 0.12 18.79
N LEU A 240 -8.27 1.16 18.14
CA LEU A 240 -7.24 0.99 17.11
C LEU A 240 -6.02 0.25 17.67
N VAL A 241 -5.51 0.67 18.83
CA VAL A 241 -4.36 0.02 19.46
C VAL A 241 -4.67 -1.43 19.88
N LEU A 242 -5.89 -1.71 20.33
CA LEU A 242 -6.32 -3.08 20.65
C LEU A 242 -6.30 -3.98 19.41
N GLU A 243 -6.79 -3.47 18.27
CA GLU A 243 -6.74 -4.18 16.97
C GLU A 243 -5.28 -4.39 16.51
N LEU A 244 -4.43 -3.37 16.62
CA LEU A 244 -3.00 -3.49 16.31
C LEU A 244 -2.30 -4.55 17.17
N ASN A 245 -2.57 -4.57 18.47
CA ASN A 245 -2.05 -5.59 19.38
C ASN A 245 -2.60 -6.98 19.08
N THR A 246 -3.83 -7.08 18.60
CA THR A 246 -4.43 -8.35 18.14
C THR A 246 -3.71 -8.86 16.89
N CYS A 247 -3.42 -7.99 15.94
CA CYS A 247 -2.59 -8.31 14.77
C CYS A 247 -1.18 -8.77 15.18
N ARG A 248 -0.55 -8.08 16.13
CA ARG A 248 0.78 -8.46 16.67
C ARG A 248 0.78 -9.86 17.28
N ARG A 249 -0.23 -10.17 18.11
CA ARG A 249 -0.37 -11.52 18.72
C ARG A 249 -0.61 -12.59 17.66
N ARG A 250 -1.47 -12.32 16.68
CA ARG A 250 -1.71 -13.24 15.56
C ARG A 250 -0.44 -13.48 14.76
N PHE A 251 0.33 -12.44 14.46
CA PHE A 251 1.62 -12.55 13.81
C PHE A 251 2.59 -13.43 14.61
N ALA A 252 2.76 -13.16 15.92
CA ALA A 252 3.65 -13.93 16.79
C ALA A 252 3.26 -15.42 16.88
N SER A 253 1.96 -15.72 16.84
CA SER A 253 1.46 -17.10 16.79
C SER A 253 1.81 -17.82 15.48
N MET A 254 1.89 -17.08 14.36
CA MET A 254 2.22 -17.62 13.04
C MET A 254 3.73 -17.76 12.81
N TYR A 255 4.50 -16.86 13.42
CA TYR A 255 5.96 -16.74 13.27
C TYR A 255 6.64 -16.64 14.64
N PRO A 256 6.72 -17.75 15.42
CA PRO A 256 7.22 -17.71 16.79
C PRO A 256 8.67 -17.24 16.93
N SER A 257 9.47 -17.43 15.89
CA SER A 257 10.88 -17.01 15.86
C SER A 257 11.09 -15.55 15.40
N ALA A 258 10.03 -14.87 14.95
CA ALA A 258 10.12 -13.51 14.40
C ALA A 258 9.63 -12.48 15.43
N GLN A 259 10.51 -11.55 15.80
CA GLN A 259 10.17 -10.44 16.68
C GLN A 259 10.06 -9.14 15.90
N ILE A 260 8.98 -8.38 16.11
CA ILE A 260 8.82 -7.05 15.54
C ILE A 260 9.75 -6.08 16.26
N GLU A 261 10.70 -5.52 15.55
CA GLU A 261 11.74 -4.64 16.09
C GLU A 261 11.36 -3.17 16.05
N ARG A 262 10.60 -2.77 15.03
CA ARG A 262 10.25 -1.36 14.80
C ARG A 262 8.87 -1.20 14.22
N LEU A 263 8.28 -0.03 14.50
CA LEU A 263 7.02 0.46 13.95
C LEU A 263 7.33 1.65 13.02
N ILE A 264 6.91 1.58 11.77
CA ILE A 264 7.11 2.65 10.79
C ILE A 264 5.74 3.16 10.33
N PHE A 265 5.49 4.44 10.55
CA PHE A 265 4.29 5.11 10.06
C PHE A 265 4.55 5.65 8.66
N LEU A 266 4.03 4.97 7.64
CA LEU A 266 4.19 5.38 6.24
C LEU A 266 3.20 6.45 5.79
N SER A 267 2.23 6.80 6.62
CA SER A 267 1.27 7.88 6.33
C SER A 267 1.92 9.27 6.28
N GLY A 268 3.15 9.39 6.78
CA GLY A 268 3.85 10.67 6.85
C GLY A 268 3.08 11.71 7.69
N PRO A 269 3.21 13.00 7.36
CA PRO A 269 2.58 14.09 8.10
C PRO A 269 1.04 14.17 7.96
N ALA A 270 0.42 13.23 7.25
CA ALA A 270 -1.04 13.13 7.21
C ALA A 270 -1.65 12.70 8.55
N VAL A 271 -0.85 12.11 9.44
CA VAL A 271 -1.26 11.69 10.78
C VAL A 271 -0.84 12.74 11.80
N ASP A 272 -1.77 13.10 12.67
CA ASP A 272 -1.49 14.02 13.79
C ASP A 272 -0.40 13.47 14.72
N ALA A 273 0.48 14.36 15.20
CA ALA A 273 1.62 13.99 16.03
C ALA A 273 1.21 13.33 17.36
N ASN A 274 0.06 13.73 17.93
CA ASN A 274 -0.45 13.15 19.17
C ASN A 274 -0.95 11.72 18.94
N ALA A 275 -1.69 11.48 17.84
CA ALA A 275 -2.13 10.15 17.45
C ALA A 275 -0.95 9.21 17.22
N TYR A 276 0.08 9.68 16.51
CA TYR A 276 1.33 8.98 16.30
C TYR A 276 2.01 8.58 17.61
N THR A 277 2.20 9.57 18.51
CA THR A 277 2.87 9.36 19.79
C THR A 277 2.09 8.40 20.69
N THR A 278 0.76 8.54 20.71
CA THR A 278 -0.12 7.67 21.49
C THR A 278 -0.05 6.22 21.04
N ILE A 279 -0.14 5.97 19.72
CA ILE A 279 -0.01 4.61 19.18
C ILE A 279 1.36 4.03 19.52
N ALA A 280 2.44 4.77 19.29
CA ALA A 280 3.80 4.32 19.55
C ALA A 280 4.00 3.94 21.03
N LYS A 281 3.54 4.79 21.94
CA LYS A 281 3.63 4.56 23.39
C LYS A 281 2.82 3.33 23.84
N GLN A 282 1.58 3.19 23.37
CA GLN A 282 0.72 2.08 23.77
C GLN A 282 1.11 0.74 23.10
N MET A 283 1.80 0.78 21.98
CA MET A 283 2.35 -0.42 21.33
C MET A 283 3.66 -0.89 21.98
N GLU A 284 4.34 -0.02 22.74
CA GLU A 284 5.65 -0.30 23.36
C GLU A 284 6.70 -0.79 22.34
N ILE A 285 6.66 -0.24 21.13
CA ILE A 285 7.60 -0.55 20.04
C ILE A 285 8.27 0.74 19.61
N GLN A 286 9.58 0.70 19.37
CA GLN A 286 10.29 1.84 18.81
C GLN A 286 9.65 2.26 17.49
N ALA A 287 9.20 3.51 17.42
CA ALA A 287 8.46 4.01 16.28
C ALA A 287 9.24 5.09 15.52
N GLN A 288 9.04 5.12 14.20
CA GLN A 288 9.60 6.10 13.30
C GLN A 288 8.53 6.62 12.33
N MET A 289 8.51 7.91 12.07
CA MET A 289 7.71 8.49 10.99
C MET A 289 8.44 8.32 9.64
N GLY A 290 7.74 7.78 8.66
CA GLY A 290 8.21 7.60 7.29
C GLY A 290 7.53 8.58 6.35
N ASP A 291 8.08 9.79 6.18
CA ASP A 291 7.63 10.74 5.17
C ASP A 291 8.27 10.41 3.82
N CYS A 292 7.47 9.75 2.96
CA CYS A 292 7.93 9.33 1.63
C CYS A 292 8.23 10.52 0.73
N LEU A 293 7.51 11.63 0.88
CA LEU A 293 7.73 12.83 0.08
C LEU A 293 9.03 13.54 0.48
N ALA A 294 9.36 13.54 1.77
CA ALA A 294 10.65 14.07 2.25
C ALA A 294 11.84 13.20 1.82
N ALA A 295 11.59 11.91 1.58
CA ALA A 295 12.64 10.94 1.23
C ALA A 295 13.01 10.91 -0.26
N VAL A 296 12.32 11.66 -1.13
CA VAL A 296 12.60 11.75 -2.57
C VAL A 296 13.13 13.11 -2.97
N GLU A 297 14.00 13.12 -3.99
CA GLU A 297 14.37 14.35 -4.69
C GLU A 297 13.31 14.69 -5.73
N ILE A 298 12.90 15.96 -5.82
CA ILE A 298 11.97 16.41 -6.85
C ILE A 298 12.77 16.88 -8.05
N GLU A 299 12.68 16.18 -9.19
CA GLU A 299 13.46 16.52 -10.40
C GLU A 299 13.22 17.96 -10.87
N ASN A 300 11.97 18.40 -10.87
CA ASN A 300 11.59 19.75 -11.23
C ASN A 300 10.37 20.20 -10.42
N PRO A 301 10.56 21.03 -9.39
CA PRO A 301 9.46 21.50 -8.54
C PRO A 301 8.31 22.17 -9.30
N PHE A 302 8.61 22.90 -10.38
CA PHE A 302 7.60 23.59 -11.19
C PHE A 302 6.77 22.65 -12.06
N ARG A 303 7.33 21.50 -12.45
CA ARG A 303 6.67 20.51 -13.30
C ARG A 303 6.10 19.31 -12.54
N SER A 304 6.61 19.03 -11.36
CA SER A 304 6.22 17.84 -10.58
C SER A 304 4.73 17.80 -10.22
N GLY A 305 4.08 18.96 -10.13
CA GLY A 305 2.71 19.07 -9.65
C GLY A 305 2.56 18.91 -8.14
N ILE A 306 3.69 18.74 -7.44
CA ILE A 306 3.73 18.67 -5.97
C ILE A 306 4.43 19.91 -5.44
N ASP A 307 3.68 20.71 -4.71
CA ASP A 307 4.23 21.81 -3.92
C ASP A 307 4.16 21.43 -2.44
N ARG A 308 5.34 21.28 -1.82
CA ARG A 308 5.44 21.00 -0.38
C ARG A 308 4.82 22.08 0.50
N ARG A 309 4.65 23.29 -0.04
CA ARG A 309 4.08 24.44 0.68
C ARG A 309 2.54 24.51 0.60
N ASN A 310 1.94 23.91 -0.43
CA ASN A 310 0.52 24.07 -0.76
C ASN A 310 -0.28 22.78 -0.55
N GLY A 311 -0.35 22.26 0.69
CA GLY A 311 -1.28 21.17 1.05
C GLY A 311 -0.90 19.77 0.59
N ASN A 312 0.01 19.60 -0.38
CA ASN A 312 0.52 18.29 -0.79
C ASN A 312 1.45 17.64 0.26
N ALA A 313 1.93 18.42 1.23
CA ALA A 313 2.72 17.90 2.34
C ALA A 313 1.93 16.90 3.20
N ASN A 314 0.61 17.05 3.30
CA ASN A 314 -0.27 16.21 4.10
C ASN A 314 -0.89 15.06 3.32
N VAL A 315 -0.46 14.81 2.08
CA VAL A 315 -0.94 13.69 1.28
C VAL A 315 -0.13 12.44 1.59
N ASN A 316 -0.81 11.36 1.88
CA ASN A 316 -0.19 10.06 2.06
C ASN A 316 0.17 9.44 0.70
N TRP A 317 1.45 9.45 0.35
CA TRP A 317 1.98 8.97 -0.93
C TRP A 317 2.45 7.53 -0.93
N ALA A 318 2.46 6.84 0.21
CA ALA A 318 3.16 5.57 0.38
C ALA A 318 2.74 4.49 -0.63
N ILE A 319 1.43 4.32 -0.84
CA ILE A 319 0.93 3.31 -1.79
C ILE A 319 1.30 3.71 -3.23
N ALA A 320 1.05 4.96 -3.65
CA ALA A 320 1.36 5.40 -5.00
C ALA A 320 2.86 5.31 -5.31
N PHE A 321 3.74 5.67 -4.36
CA PHE A 321 5.18 5.52 -4.50
C PHE A 321 5.58 4.05 -4.58
N GLY A 322 5.07 3.21 -3.69
CA GLY A 322 5.36 1.79 -3.68
C GLY A 322 4.89 1.06 -4.95
N LEU A 323 3.77 1.50 -5.54
CA LEU A 323 3.29 0.99 -6.83
C LEU A 323 4.20 1.43 -7.99
N SER A 324 4.67 2.68 -7.98
CA SER A 324 5.60 3.15 -9.00
C SER A 324 6.91 2.35 -9.01
N LEU A 325 7.32 1.79 -7.88
CA LEU A 325 8.54 0.99 -7.72
C LEU A 325 8.39 -0.49 -8.13
N LEU A 326 7.18 -0.94 -8.53
CA LEU A 326 6.91 -2.27 -9.07
C LEU A 326 7.17 -2.31 -10.59
#